data_ce0f0332e3246e877336afdc96fafbbc
#
_entry.id   ce0f0332e3246e877336afdc96fafbbc
#
_cell.length_a   1.000
_cell.length_b   1.000
_cell.length_c   1.000
_cell.angle_alpha   90.00
_cell.angle_beta   90.00
_cell.angle_gamma   90.00
#
_symmetry.space_group_name_H-M   'P 1'
#
loop_
_entity.id
_entity.type
_entity.pdbx_description
1 polymer ?
#
loop_
_entity_poly.entity_id
_entity_poly.type
_entity_poly.pdbx_seq_one_letter_code
_entity_poly.pdbx_strand_id
1 'polypeptide(L)'
;MKYFYKLFFVTLLLFIFSYQSFASEVNVYTSRHYDSDESIYEDFTNLTGIKVNIISGKGKALMERLRLEGKNSPADLFITSDAGNLWKIQKDGMFREILSEKIVKTVPDSARGPNNEWVGIAKRSRVIFYNPERVNDIEIMNITYEDLADPKWKGRLVVRSSGNIYNQSLVASLISSIGIERTEKWAKGIVKNFARKPQGNDRSQILAVANGEADIAIANTYYIGLMLSGEKGVDQKKAAEKVSMIFPGQADGGTHINISGVGILKNAPNPSNAEKFIEYLLTDKVQKHIVDNTYEYPIKSHIMPSKIIAKFGTNFKTDETYASDFGKYNSEAVRLMDRAGWR
;
A
#
# COMPACT_ATOMS: atom_id res chain seq x y z
N MET A 1 5.08 -48.22 57.76
CA MET A 1 4.87 -46.75 57.61
C MET A 1 5.97 -45.98 56.84
N LYS A 2 7.23 -46.46 56.75
CA LYS A 2 8.33 -45.75 56.08
C LYS A 2 8.29 -45.80 54.53
N TYR A 3 7.54 -46.69 53.93
CA TYR A 3 7.49 -46.82 52.44
C TYR A 3 6.30 -45.99 51.82
N PHE A 4 5.35 -45.57 52.58
CA PHE A 4 4.22 -44.76 52.08
C PHE A 4 4.57 -43.30 51.80
N TYR A 5 5.54 -42.75 52.57
CA TYR A 5 5.98 -41.36 52.36
C TYR A 5 6.94 -41.18 51.19
N LYS A 6 7.67 -42.22 50.77
CA LYS A 6 8.52 -42.14 49.58
C LYS A 6 7.76 -42.16 48.27
N LEU A 7 6.60 -42.88 48.25
CA LEU A 7 5.77 -42.95 47.04
C LEU A 7 5.00 -41.63 46.84
N PHE A 8 4.59 -40.96 47.92
CA PHE A 8 3.89 -39.66 47.84
C PHE A 8 4.81 -38.50 47.39
N PHE A 9 6.08 -38.55 47.70
CA PHE A 9 7.04 -37.53 47.30
C PHE A 9 7.50 -37.68 45.80
N VAL A 10 7.51 -38.88 45.29
CA VAL A 10 7.85 -39.15 43.85
C VAL A 10 6.65 -38.77 42.95
N THR A 11 5.40 -38.96 43.41
CA THR A 11 4.20 -38.53 42.65
C THR A 11 4.04 -37.02 42.63
N LEU A 12 4.49 -36.29 43.67
CA LEU A 12 4.42 -34.83 43.70
C LEU A 12 5.49 -34.14 42.79
N LEU A 13 6.58 -34.82 42.49
CA LEU A 13 7.61 -34.32 41.57
C LEU A 13 7.29 -34.52 40.08
N LEU A 14 6.34 -35.39 39.75
CA LEU A 14 5.89 -35.60 38.35
C LEU A 14 4.78 -34.63 37.91
N PHE A 15 4.31 -33.77 38.81
CA PHE A 15 3.39 -32.67 38.50
C PHE A 15 4.10 -31.33 38.32
N ILE A 16 5.42 -31.28 38.09
CA ILE A 16 6.06 -30.14 37.49
C ILE A 16 5.65 -30.18 36.00
N PHE A 17 4.47 -29.65 35.77
CA PHE A 17 3.95 -29.33 34.47
C PHE A 17 5.07 -28.74 33.64
N SER A 18 5.48 -29.45 32.61
CA SER A 18 6.04 -28.86 31.42
C SER A 18 4.95 -27.89 30.91
N TYR A 19 4.93 -26.65 31.40
CA TYR A 19 4.37 -25.56 30.64
C TYR A 19 5.21 -25.54 29.37
N GLN A 20 4.78 -26.29 28.34
CA GLN A 20 5.17 -25.98 26.99
C GLN A 20 4.69 -24.56 26.78
N SER A 21 5.59 -23.62 27.03
CA SER A 21 5.44 -22.26 26.53
C SER A 21 5.36 -22.42 25.01
N PHE A 22 4.15 -22.53 24.50
CA PHE A 22 3.95 -22.28 23.07
C PHE A 22 4.57 -20.93 22.84
N ALA A 23 5.66 -20.90 22.04
CA ALA A 23 6.29 -19.65 21.69
C ALA A 23 5.19 -18.73 21.16
N SER A 24 4.97 -17.62 21.85
CA SER A 24 3.95 -16.66 21.43
C SER A 24 4.30 -16.19 20.02
N GLU A 25 3.39 -16.28 19.08
CA GLU A 25 3.67 -15.97 17.67
C GLU A 25 2.56 -15.14 17.01
N VAL A 26 2.89 -14.54 15.89
CA VAL A 26 1.96 -13.91 14.95
C VAL A 26 2.34 -14.31 13.53
N ASN A 27 1.36 -14.81 12.76
CA ASN A 27 1.57 -15.31 11.41
C ASN A 27 1.05 -14.29 10.39
N VAL A 28 1.93 -13.77 9.55
CA VAL A 28 1.66 -12.67 8.64
C VAL A 28 1.75 -13.12 7.19
N TYR A 29 0.65 -13.00 6.46
CA TYR A 29 0.66 -13.10 5.00
C TYR A 29 0.83 -11.70 4.41
N THR A 30 1.91 -11.48 3.65
CA THR A 30 2.22 -10.15 3.15
C THR A 30 2.51 -10.13 1.65
N SER A 31 1.92 -9.17 0.96
CA SER A 31 2.30 -8.79 -0.40
C SER A 31 3.14 -7.49 -0.43
N ARG A 32 3.55 -7.02 0.70
CA ARG A 32 4.57 -5.98 0.85
C ARG A 32 5.95 -6.59 0.63
N HIS A 33 6.79 -5.97 -0.18
CA HIS A 33 8.06 -6.57 -0.65
C HIS A 33 9.24 -5.62 -0.39
N TYR A 34 9.37 -5.16 0.85
CA TYR A 34 10.50 -4.35 1.25
C TYR A 34 11.41 -5.17 2.17
N ASP A 35 12.66 -5.37 1.75
CA ASP A 35 13.66 -6.10 2.57
C ASP A 35 13.87 -5.43 3.93
N SER A 36 13.66 -4.10 3.99
CA SER A 36 13.71 -3.31 5.22
C SER A 36 12.63 -3.68 6.26
N ASP A 37 11.54 -4.33 5.85
CA ASP A 37 10.50 -4.75 6.78
C ASP A 37 10.98 -5.89 7.72
N GLU A 38 12.03 -6.65 7.35
CA GLU A 38 12.60 -7.72 8.19
C GLU A 38 13.05 -7.21 9.57
N SER A 39 13.73 -6.06 9.61
CA SER A 39 14.17 -5.47 10.87
C SER A 39 13.00 -5.03 11.77
N ILE A 40 11.85 -4.67 11.20
CA ILE A 40 10.62 -4.38 11.96
C ILE A 40 10.14 -5.65 12.68
N TYR A 41 10.19 -6.80 12.00
CA TYR A 41 9.73 -8.08 12.53
C TYR A 41 10.65 -8.59 13.64
N GLU A 42 11.96 -8.47 13.43
CA GLU A 42 12.99 -8.80 14.44
C GLU A 42 12.87 -7.91 15.67
N ASP A 43 12.78 -6.59 15.50
CA ASP A 43 12.61 -5.64 16.58
C ASP A 43 11.36 -5.92 17.43
N PHE A 44 10.23 -6.26 16.77
CA PHE A 44 9.00 -6.64 17.48
C PHE A 44 9.20 -7.90 18.31
N THR A 45 9.83 -8.92 17.71
CA THR A 45 10.14 -10.18 18.42
C THR A 45 11.03 -9.93 19.63
N ASN A 46 12.10 -9.14 19.46
CA ASN A 46 13.02 -8.79 20.55
C ASN A 46 12.35 -8.00 21.68
N LEU A 47 11.41 -7.10 21.33
CA LEU A 47 10.71 -6.27 22.29
C LEU A 47 9.64 -7.03 23.09
N THR A 48 8.96 -7.98 22.45
CA THR A 48 7.74 -8.58 23.00
C THR A 48 7.86 -10.07 23.32
N GLY A 49 8.88 -10.74 22.81
CA GLY A 49 8.99 -12.20 22.84
C GLY A 49 8.00 -12.91 21.87
N ILE A 50 7.21 -12.16 21.09
CA ILE A 50 6.26 -12.71 20.10
C ILE A 50 6.99 -12.91 18.79
N LYS A 51 7.15 -14.15 18.35
CA LYS A 51 7.77 -14.47 17.06
C LYS A 51 6.90 -14.06 15.90
N VAL A 52 7.47 -13.35 14.91
CA VAL A 52 6.77 -13.02 13.66
C VAL A 52 7.13 -14.05 12.60
N ASN A 53 6.14 -14.78 12.09
CA ASN A 53 6.30 -15.71 10.99
C ASN A 53 5.73 -15.09 9.71
N ILE A 54 6.53 -15.04 8.64
CA ILE A 54 6.18 -14.33 7.41
C ILE A 54 5.98 -15.31 6.25
N ILE A 55 4.87 -15.15 5.54
CA ILE A 55 4.66 -15.74 4.21
C ILE A 55 4.45 -14.61 3.22
N SER A 56 5.46 -14.41 2.37
CA SER A 56 5.44 -13.38 1.33
C SER A 56 4.97 -13.94 -0.01
N GLY A 57 4.27 -13.10 -0.79
CA GLY A 57 3.82 -13.49 -2.12
C GLY A 57 3.09 -12.40 -2.88
N LYS A 58 2.69 -12.69 -4.12
CA LYS A 58 1.85 -11.79 -4.91
C LYS A 58 0.47 -11.68 -4.26
N GLY A 59 -0.08 -10.48 -4.12
CA GLY A 59 -1.35 -10.24 -3.44
C GLY A 59 -2.49 -11.14 -3.91
N LYS A 60 -2.65 -11.32 -5.24
CA LYS A 60 -3.67 -12.23 -5.80
C LYS A 60 -3.48 -13.68 -5.31
N ALA A 61 -2.25 -14.19 -5.33
CA ALA A 61 -1.96 -15.56 -4.91
C ALA A 61 -2.21 -15.77 -3.42
N LEU A 62 -1.82 -14.80 -2.57
CA LEU A 62 -2.09 -14.86 -1.14
C LEU A 62 -3.59 -14.78 -0.82
N MET A 63 -4.34 -13.94 -1.52
CA MET A 63 -5.80 -13.87 -1.36
C MET A 63 -6.48 -15.21 -1.74
N GLU A 64 -6.07 -15.84 -2.85
CA GLU A 64 -6.58 -17.17 -3.23
C GLU A 64 -6.19 -18.23 -2.18
N ARG A 65 -4.97 -18.20 -1.68
CA ARG A 65 -4.52 -19.08 -0.61
C ARG A 65 -5.38 -18.94 0.65
N LEU A 66 -5.66 -17.71 1.10
CA LEU A 66 -6.54 -17.46 2.23
C LEU A 66 -7.95 -18.02 2.01
N ARG A 67 -8.50 -17.90 0.78
CA ARG A 67 -9.82 -18.47 0.43
C ARG A 67 -9.82 -19.99 0.51
N LEU A 68 -8.77 -20.64 0.01
CA LEU A 68 -8.61 -22.09 0.02
C LEU A 68 -8.41 -22.64 1.43
N GLU A 69 -7.61 -21.98 2.25
CA GLU A 69 -7.37 -22.35 3.65
C GLU A 69 -8.62 -22.12 4.52
N GLY A 70 -9.40 -21.09 4.21
CA GLY A 70 -10.65 -20.75 4.89
C GLY A 70 -10.47 -20.61 6.41
N LYS A 71 -11.30 -21.31 7.20
CA LYS A 71 -11.24 -21.30 8.67
C LYS A 71 -9.99 -21.99 9.26
N ASN A 72 -9.27 -22.74 8.46
CA ASN A 72 -8.06 -23.47 8.87
C ASN A 72 -6.79 -22.70 8.51
N SER A 73 -6.88 -21.46 8.01
CA SER A 73 -5.71 -20.65 7.73
C SER A 73 -4.88 -20.44 9.00
N PRO A 74 -3.56 -20.67 8.94
CA PRO A 74 -2.67 -20.35 10.06
C PRO A 74 -2.39 -18.85 10.18
N ALA A 75 -2.78 -18.04 9.19
CA ALA A 75 -2.48 -16.62 9.17
C ALA A 75 -3.33 -15.84 10.18
N ASP A 76 -2.67 -14.93 10.89
CA ASP A 76 -3.32 -13.95 11.77
C ASP A 76 -3.59 -12.64 11.05
N LEU A 77 -2.67 -12.22 10.20
CA LEU A 77 -2.68 -10.93 9.51
C LEU A 77 -2.53 -11.09 7.99
N PHE A 78 -3.24 -10.22 7.26
CA PHE A 78 -2.98 -9.99 5.86
C PHE A 78 -2.52 -8.55 5.64
N ILE A 79 -1.30 -8.37 5.08
CA ILE A 79 -0.71 -7.06 4.76
C ILE A 79 -0.61 -6.93 3.24
N THR A 80 -1.05 -5.80 2.70
CA THR A 80 -0.96 -5.52 1.27
C THR A 80 -0.70 -4.05 0.98
N SER A 81 -0.20 -3.78 -0.20
CA SER A 81 0.18 -2.44 -0.64
C SER A 81 -0.90 -1.71 -1.45
N ASP A 82 -2.17 -2.11 -1.32
CA ASP A 82 -3.30 -1.44 -1.99
C ASP A 82 -4.62 -1.73 -1.27
N ALA A 83 -5.39 -0.69 -0.97
CA ALA A 83 -6.67 -0.79 -0.28
C ALA A 83 -7.72 -1.60 -1.06
N GLY A 84 -7.65 -1.62 -2.39
CA GLY A 84 -8.53 -2.43 -3.21
C GLY A 84 -8.38 -3.94 -2.95
N ASN A 85 -7.19 -4.39 -2.53
CA ASN A 85 -6.98 -5.78 -2.11
C ASN A 85 -7.55 -6.04 -0.71
N LEU A 86 -7.39 -5.09 0.24
CA LEU A 86 -8.01 -5.20 1.57
C LEU A 86 -9.52 -5.31 1.45
N TRP A 87 -10.13 -4.47 0.65
CA TRP A 87 -11.57 -4.50 0.41
C TRP A 87 -12.05 -5.84 -0.16
N LYS A 88 -11.28 -6.49 -1.05
CA LYS A 88 -11.63 -7.82 -1.59
C LYS A 88 -11.73 -8.88 -0.49
N ILE A 89 -10.74 -8.91 0.41
CA ILE A 89 -10.73 -9.82 1.57
C ILE A 89 -11.86 -9.47 2.54
N GLN A 90 -12.12 -8.18 2.77
CA GLN A 90 -13.25 -7.72 3.58
C GLN A 90 -14.59 -8.17 2.99
N LYS A 91 -14.80 -7.99 1.67
CA LYS A 91 -16.02 -8.42 0.97
C LYS A 91 -16.28 -9.91 1.10
N ASP A 92 -15.22 -10.71 1.15
CA ASP A 92 -15.30 -12.16 1.38
C ASP A 92 -15.59 -12.51 2.87
N GLY A 93 -15.76 -11.50 3.75
CA GLY A 93 -16.03 -11.68 5.18
C GLY A 93 -14.86 -12.32 5.94
N MET A 94 -13.62 -12.15 5.46
CA MET A 94 -12.45 -12.83 6.00
C MET A 94 -11.68 -11.99 7.03
N PHE A 95 -12.04 -10.74 7.27
CA PHE A 95 -11.51 -9.92 8.36
C PHE A 95 -12.43 -9.91 9.55
N ARG A 96 -11.87 -9.60 10.71
CA ARG A 96 -12.58 -9.25 11.93
C ARG A 96 -12.38 -7.77 12.25
N GLU A 97 -13.25 -7.21 13.05
CA GLU A 97 -13.11 -5.86 13.57
C GLU A 97 -11.85 -5.74 14.45
N ILE A 98 -11.12 -4.65 14.29
CA ILE A 98 -9.99 -4.24 15.14
C ILE A 98 -10.56 -3.39 16.27
N LEU A 99 -10.46 -3.89 17.51
CA LEU A 99 -11.08 -3.28 18.70
C LEU A 99 -10.14 -2.30 19.44
N SER A 100 -8.84 -2.31 19.15
CA SER A 100 -7.89 -1.41 19.81
C SER A 100 -8.22 0.06 19.53
N GLU A 101 -8.69 0.76 20.56
CA GLU A 101 -8.92 2.21 20.47
C GLU A 101 -7.67 2.99 20.07
N LYS A 102 -6.49 2.50 20.43
CA LYS A 102 -5.20 3.10 20.07
C LYS A 102 -4.99 3.06 18.56
N ILE A 103 -5.28 1.93 17.91
CA ILE A 103 -5.21 1.80 16.45
C ILE A 103 -6.22 2.72 15.79
N VAL A 104 -7.48 2.66 16.22
CA VAL A 104 -8.59 3.43 15.64
C VAL A 104 -8.37 4.94 15.76
N LYS A 105 -7.85 5.42 16.91
CA LYS A 105 -7.53 6.84 17.12
C LYS A 105 -6.29 7.31 16.33
N THR A 106 -5.40 6.39 15.97
CA THR A 106 -4.14 6.73 15.26
C THR A 106 -4.34 6.84 13.75
N VAL A 107 -5.18 5.98 13.16
CA VAL A 107 -5.37 5.92 11.71
C VAL A 107 -6.60 6.73 11.30
N PRO A 108 -6.49 7.68 10.35
CA PRO A 108 -7.63 8.46 9.87
C PRO A 108 -8.75 7.58 9.29
N ASP A 109 -10.00 8.01 9.41
CA ASP A 109 -11.17 7.28 8.91
C ASP A 109 -11.06 6.96 7.42
N SER A 110 -10.56 7.89 6.62
CA SER A 110 -10.34 7.71 5.18
C SER A 110 -9.36 6.59 4.83
N ALA A 111 -8.52 6.17 5.79
CA ALA A 111 -7.51 5.11 5.65
C ALA A 111 -7.89 3.84 6.43
N ARG A 112 -9.17 3.66 6.76
CA ARG A 112 -9.69 2.46 7.46
C ARG A 112 -10.81 1.79 6.68
N GLY A 113 -11.01 0.51 6.94
CA GLY A 113 -12.20 -0.22 6.50
C GLY A 113 -13.46 0.27 7.22
N PRO A 114 -14.66 0.13 6.63
CA PRO A 114 -15.91 0.69 7.19
C PRO A 114 -16.17 0.32 8.64
N ASN A 115 -15.89 -0.91 9.04
CA ASN A 115 -16.06 -1.41 10.42
C ASN A 115 -14.72 -1.63 11.11
N ASN A 116 -13.71 -0.82 10.81
CA ASN A 116 -12.33 -1.01 11.30
C ASN A 116 -11.75 -2.41 11.03
N GLU A 117 -12.20 -3.10 9.98
CA GLU A 117 -11.74 -4.47 9.66
C GLU A 117 -10.29 -4.49 9.12
N TRP A 118 -9.80 -3.34 8.67
CA TRP A 118 -8.42 -3.12 8.26
C TRP A 118 -8.05 -1.65 8.44
N VAL A 119 -6.75 -1.40 8.56
CA VAL A 119 -6.19 -0.05 8.74
C VAL A 119 -4.97 0.18 7.86
N GLY A 120 -4.76 1.43 7.47
CA GLY A 120 -3.55 1.87 6.78
C GLY A 120 -2.34 1.91 7.72
N ILE A 121 -1.17 1.54 7.19
CA ILE A 121 0.12 1.62 7.90
C ILE A 121 1.11 2.56 7.20
N ALA A 122 0.88 2.88 5.94
CA ALA A 122 1.62 3.88 5.17
C ALA A 122 0.75 4.39 4.03
N LYS A 123 1.11 5.54 3.45
CA LYS A 123 0.39 6.17 2.32
C LYS A 123 1.31 6.35 1.11
N ARG A 124 0.71 6.38 -0.07
CA ARG A 124 1.36 6.79 -1.32
C ARG A 124 0.43 7.63 -2.16
N SER A 125 0.98 8.59 -2.88
CA SER A 125 0.24 9.34 -3.88
C SER A 125 0.52 8.81 -5.27
N ARG A 126 -0.47 8.88 -6.15
CA ARG A 126 -0.30 8.64 -7.56
C ARG A 126 -0.17 9.99 -8.26
N VAL A 127 1.03 10.34 -8.68
CA VAL A 127 1.41 11.68 -9.14
C VAL A 127 1.73 11.69 -10.62
N ILE A 128 1.90 12.89 -11.17
CA ILE A 128 2.38 13.09 -12.54
C ILE A 128 3.87 13.36 -12.48
N PHE A 129 4.66 12.49 -13.09
CA PHE A 129 6.08 12.71 -13.37
C PHE A 129 6.23 13.40 -14.72
N TYR A 130 7.19 14.32 -14.83
CA TYR A 130 7.43 15.06 -16.05
C TYR A 130 8.93 15.37 -16.25
N ASN A 131 9.33 15.59 -17.49
CA ASN A 131 10.68 16.06 -17.81
C ASN A 131 10.64 17.60 -17.90
N PRO A 132 11.33 18.35 -17.00
CA PRO A 132 11.33 19.81 -16.99
C PRO A 132 11.93 20.47 -18.25
N GLU A 133 12.75 19.73 -19.02
CA GLU A 133 13.31 20.22 -20.29
C GLU A 133 12.28 20.14 -21.44
N ARG A 134 11.17 19.41 -21.26
CA ARG A 134 10.16 19.12 -22.30
C ARG A 134 8.76 19.62 -21.96
N VAL A 135 8.50 19.86 -20.68
CA VAL A 135 7.24 20.38 -20.16
C VAL A 135 7.54 21.60 -19.31
N ASN A 136 7.05 22.76 -19.70
CA ASN A 136 7.27 23.98 -18.94
C ASN A 136 6.31 24.09 -17.74
N ASP A 137 6.64 24.92 -16.77
CA ASP A 137 5.87 25.08 -15.54
C ASP A 137 4.43 25.56 -15.79
N ILE A 138 4.19 26.35 -16.83
CA ILE A 138 2.84 26.84 -17.17
C ILE A 138 1.95 25.70 -17.66
N GLU A 139 2.52 24.73 -18.42
CA GLU A 139 1.77 23.56 -18.91
C GLU A 139 1.28 22.65 -17.79
N ILE A 140 2.09 22.56 -16.71
CA ILE A 140 1.88 21.57 -15.63
C ILE A 140 1.33 22.19 -14.35
N MET A 141 1.44 23.50 -14.17
CA MET A 141 0.92 24.20 -12.99
C MET A 141 -0.60 23.99 -12.85
N ASN A 142 -1.03 23.59 -11.66
CA ASN A 142 -2.42 23.29 -11.33
C ASN A 142 -3.06 22.13 -12.14
N ILE A 143 -2.24 21.31 -12.81
CA ILE A 143 -2.74 20.17 -13.59
C ILE A 143 -3.59 19.24 -12.72
N THR A 144 -4.68 18.73 -13.29
CA THR A 144 -5.54 17.71 -12.70
C THR A 144 -5.36 16.38 -13.43
N TYR A 145 -5.97 15.31 -12.91
CA TYR A 145 -6.02 14.06 -13.69
C TYR A 145 -6.86 14.22 -14.96
N GLU A 146 -7.93 15.02 -14.90
CA GLU A 146 -8.81 15.24 -16.05
C GLU A 146 -8.09 15.93 -17.20
N ASP A 147 -7.16 16.86 -16.92
CA ASP A 147 -6.36 17.55 -17.93
C ASP A 147 -5.44 16.63 -18.74
N LEU A 148 -5.14 15.44 -18.22
CA LEU A 148 -4.35 14.46 -18.99
C LEU A 148 -5.10 13.89 -20.20
N ALA A 149 -6.42 14.11 -20.27
CA ALA A 149 -7.24 13.78 -21.45
C ALA A 149 -7.21 14.85 -22.55
N ASP A 150 -6.62 16.03 -22.30
CA ASP A 150 -6.47 17.08 -23.28
C ASP A 150 -5.60 16.61 -24.45
N PRO A 151 -6.00 16.86 -25.72
CA PRO A 151 -5.22 16.52 -26.92
C PRO A 151 -3.81 17.08 -26.97
N LYS A 152 -3.48 18.12 -26.20
CA LYS A 152 -2.09 18.64 -26.07
C LYS A 152 -1.10 17.59 -25.60
N TRP A 153 -1.57 16.54 -24.91
CA TRP A 153 -0.76 15.42 -24.41
C TRP A 153 -0.65 14.25 -25.40
N LYS A 154 -1.19 14.39 -26.62
CA LYS A 154 -1.16 13.30 -27.62
C LYS A 154 0.28 12.87 -27.94
N GLY A 155 0.56 11.56 -27.72
CA GLY A 155 1.88 10.98 -27.91
C GLY A 155 2.91 11.38 -26.84
N ARG A 156 2.47 11.97 -25.71
CA ARG A 156 3.35 12.50 -24.67
C ARG A 156 3.19 11.81 -23.31
N LEU A 157 2.17 10.94 -23.14
CA LEU A 157 1.82 10.28 -21.87
C LEU A 157 2.20 8.79 -21.88
N VAL A 158 2.85 8.31 -20.82
CA VAL A 158 3.05 6.88 -20.57
C VAL A 158 2.45 6.44 -19.25
N VAL A 159 1.88 5.23 -19.25
CA VAL A 159 1.25 4.61 -18.10
C VAL A 159 1.46 3.09 -18.11
N ARG A 160 1.20 2.45 -16.98
CA ARG A 160 1.11 0.99 -16.88
C ARG A 160 -0.20 0.48 -17.52
N SER A 161 -0.27 -0.83 -17.76
CA SER A 161 -1.49 -1.49 -18.25
C SER A 161 -2.66 -1.39 -17.25
N SER A 162 -3.89 -1.58 -17.74
CA SER A 162 -5.12 -1.66 -16.94
C SER A 162 -5.12 -2.84 -15.96
N GLY A 163 -4.32 -3.87 -16.20
CA GLY A 163 -4.16 -5.01 -15.28
C GLY A 163 -3.47 -4.65 -13.96
N ASN A 164 -2.91 -3.45 -13.85
CA ASN A 164 -2.23 -3.01 -12.64
C ASN A 164 -3.22 -2.43 -11.63
N ILE A 165 -3.16 -2.93 -10.39
CA ILE A 165 -4.08 -2.52 -9.30
C ILE A 165 -4.01 -1.02 -9.00
N TYR A 166 -2.85 -0.36 -9.12
CA TYR A 166 -2.72 1.07 -8.84
C TYR A 166 -3.48 1.95 -9.84
N ASN A 167 -3.51 1.55 -11.13
CA ASN A 167 -4.33 2.22 -12.13
C ASN A 167 -5.82 1.96 -11.87
N GLN A 168 -6.17 0.73 -11.50
CA GLN A 168 -7.56 0.39 -11.15
C GLN A 168 -8.04 1.21 -9.95
N SER A 169 -7.21 1.38 -8.92
CA SER A 169 -7.54 2.18 -7.74
C SER A 169 -7.67 3.67 -8.07
N LEU A 170 -6.80 4.22 -8.94
CA LEU A 170 -6.95 5.60 -9.42
C LEU A 170 -8.26 5.78 -10.19
N VAL A 171 -8.59 4.87 -11.11
CA VAL A 171 -9.84 4.95 -11.87
C VAL A 171 -11.06 4.78 -10.96
N ALA A 172 -10.99 3.91 -9.96
CA ALA A 172 -12.04 3.73 -8.96
C ALA A 172 -12.23 5.00 -8.10
N SER A 173 -11.13 5.67 -7.72
CA SER A 173 -11.18 6.98 -7.04
C SER A 173 -11.87 8.03 -7.91
N LEU A 174 -11.53 8.13 -9.19
CA LEU A 174 -12.18 9.05 -10.12
C LEU A 174 -13.68 8.72 -10.29
N ILE A 175 -14.06 7.43 -10.36
CA ILE A 175 -15.48 7.05 -10.37
C ILE A 175 -16.20 7.55 -9.12
N SER A 176 -15.57 7.44 -7.95
CA SER A 176 -16.14 7.92 -6.69
C SER A 176 -16.29 9.44 -6.67
N SER A 177 -15.30 10.18 -7.16
CA SER A 177 -15.24 11.64 -7.06
C SER A 177 -16.01 12.38 -8.16
N ILE A 178 -15.91 11.93 -9.42
CA ILE A 178 -16.48 12.63 -10.59
C ILE A 178 -17.54 11.82 -11.36
N GLY A 179 -17.82 10.59 -10.93
CA GLY A 179 -18.82 9.71 -11.53
C GLY A 179 -18.32 8.91 -12.74
N ILE A 180 -19.10 7.88 -13.10
CA ILE A 180 -18.72 6.90 -14.14
C ILE A 180 -18.56 7.55 -15.51
N GLU A 181 -19.50 8.37 -15.93
CA GLU A 181 -19.51 8.95 -17.29
C GLU A 181 -18.31 9.87 -17.54
N ARG A 182 -17.99 10.78 -16.58
CA ARG A 182 -16.83 11.66 -16.71
C ARG A 182 -15.53 10.86 -16.68
N THR A 183 -15.45 9.86 -15.82
CA THR A 183 -14.27 8.98 -15.74
C THR A 183 -14.07 8.18 -17.02
N GLU A 184 -15.16 7.69 -17.66
CA GLU A 184 -15.05 6.98 -18.94
C GLU A 184 -14.60 7.91 -20.07
N LYS A 185 -15.12 9.14 -20.13
CA LYS A 185 -14.68 10.16 -21.08
C LYS A 185 -13.19 10.47 -20.91
N TRP A 186 -12.76 10.65 -19.67
CA TRP A 186 -11.36 10.84 -19.31
C TRP A 186 -10.49 9.65 -19.75
N ALA A 187 -10.87 8.42 -19.43
CA ALA A 187 -10.10 7.24 -19.79
C ALA A 187 -9.93 7.09 -21.31
N LYS A 188 -11.01 7.37 -22.09
CA LYS A 188 -10.94 7.42 -23.56
C LYS A 188 -10.02 8.51 -24.06
N GLY A 189 -9.98 9.65 -23.38
CA GLY A 189 -9.09 10.78 -23.70
C GLY A 189 -7.62 10.43 -23.46
N ILE A 190 -7.28 9.93 -22.29
CA ILE A 190 -5.87 9.61 -21.99
C ILE A 190 -5.32 8.47 -22.85
N VAL A 191 -6.14 7.49 -23.21
CA VAL A 191 -5.75 6.41 -24.13
C VAL A 191 -5.29 6.96 -25.49
N LYS A 192 -5.95 8.00 -26.00
CA LYS A 192 -5.55 8.68 -27.25
C LYS A 192 -4.22 9.44 -27.10
N ASN A 193 -3.82 9.75 -25.86
CA ASN A 193 -2.63 10.51 -25.55
C ASN A 193 -1.41 9.64 -25.25
N PHE A 194 -1.56 8.31 -25.18
CA PHE A 194 -0.45 7.41 -24.92
C PHE A 194 0.64 7.53 -26.00
N ALA A 195 1.88 7.72 -25.57
CA ALA A 195 3.06 7.73 -26.42
C ALA A 195 3.38 6.32 -26.97
N ARG A 196 2.99 5.30 -26.21
CA ARG A 196 3.19 3.90 -26.58
C ARG A 196 2.12 3.02 -25.91
N LYS A 197 2.04 1.76 -26.34
CA LYS A 197 1.23 0.76 -25.64
C LYS A 197 1.64 0.65 -24.17
N PRO A 198 0.68 0.66 -23.22
CA PRO A 198 0.98 0.52 -21.79
C PRO A 198 1.77 -0.74 -21.47
N GLN A 199 2.89 -0.60 -20.75
CA GLN A 199 3.79 -1.71 -20.40
C GLN A 199 4.68 -1.37 -19.19
N GLY A 200 5.36 -2.37 -18.65
CA GLY A 200 6.33 -2.21 -17.58
C GLY A 200 5.71 -1.86 -16.22
N ASN A 201 6.55 -1.42 -15.30
CA ASN A 201 6.17 -0.98 -13.96
C ASN A 201 6.29 0.55 -13.83
N ASP A 202 6.02 1.13 -12.65
CA ASP A 202 6.08 2.59 -12.46
C ASP A 202 7.50 3.16 -12.70
N ARG A 203 8.57 2.43 -12.33
CA ARG A 203 9.94 2.86 -12.66
C ARG A 203 10.17 2.91 -14.16
N SER A 204 9.61 1.96 -14.92
CA SER A 204 9.69 1.98 -16.38
C SER A 204 9.00 3.20 -17.00
N GLN A 205 7.95 3.73 -16.36
CA GLN A 205 7.31 4.98 -16.81
C GLN A 205 8.22 6.19 -16.51
N ILE A 206 8.81 6.26 -15.31
CA ILE A 206 9.74 7.32 -14.93
C ILE A 206 10.97 7.31 -15.86
N LEU A 207 11.52 6.14 -16.16
CA LEU A 207 12.64 5.98 -17.11
C LEU A 207 12.27 6.42 -18.52
N ALA A 208 11.06 6.13 -19.00
CA ALA A 208 10.59 6.58 -20.30
C ALA A 208 10.55 8.12 -20.39
N VAL A 209 10.10 8.78 -19.33
CA VAL A 209 10.11 10.25 -19.24
C VAL A 209 11.54 10.78 -19.20
N ALA A 210 12.42 10.21 -18.38
CA ALA A 210 13.82 10.61 -18.26
C ALA A 210 14.60 10.48 -19.59
N ASN A 211 14.24 9.49 -20.41
CA ASN A 211 14.86 9.22 -21.71
C ASN A 211 14.18 9.93 -22.89
N GLY A 212 13.13 10.73 -22.63
CA GLY A 212 12.41 11.47 -23.68
C GLY A 212 11.51 10.63 -24.58
N GLU A 213 11.18 9.39 -24.20
CA GLU A 213 10.20 8.56 -24.89
C GLU A 213 8.77 9.11 -24.70
N ALA A 214 8.53 9.78 -23.59
CA ALA A 214 7.33 10.54 -23.30
C ALA A 214 7.70 11.80 -22.48
N ASP A 215 6.77 12.73 -22.35
CA ASP A 215 7.00 13.95 -21.58
C ASP A 215 6.48 13.84 -20.17
N ILE A 216 5.40 13.06 -19.97
CA ILE A 216 4.73 12.86 -18.68
C ILE A 216 4.40 11.38 -18.43
N ALA A 217 4.28 11.02 -17.14
CA ALA A 217 3.87 9.70 -16.71
C ALA A 217 3.01 9.76 -15.44
N ILE A 218 2.10 8.79 -15.27
CA ILE A 218 1.42 8.57 -13.99
C ILE A 218 2.12 7.43 -13.25
N ALA A 219 2.63 7.70 -12.04
CA ALA A 219 3.27 6.70 -11.20
C ALA A 219 3.14 7.04 -9.71
N ASN A 220 3.44 6.08 -8.83
CA ASN A 220 3.42 6.32 -7.39
C ASN A 220 4.69 7.05 -6.91
N THR A 221 4.51 7.90 -5.90
CA THR A 221 5.57 8.77 -5.35
C THR A 221 6.82 8.03 -4.91
N TYR A 222 6.68 6.90 -4.20
CA TYR A 222 7.82 6.21 -3.60
C TYR A 222 8.83 5.65 -4.62
N TYR A 223 8.43 5.46 -5.87
CA TYR A 223 9.36 4.97 -6.90
C TYR A 223 10.48 5.94 -7.21
N ILE A 224 10.21 7.26 -7.20
CA ILE A 224 11.28 8.25 -7.38
C ILE A 224 12.26 8.21 -6.20
N GLY A 225 11.76 7.99 -4.98
CA GLY A 225 12.59 7.81 -3.78
C GLY A 225 13.56 6.63 -3.93
N LEU A 226 13.03 5.46 -4.33
CA LEU A 226 13.82 4.26 -4.60
C LEU A 226 14.89 4.45 -5.71
N MET A 227 14.59 5.26 -6.71
CA MET A 227 15.55 5.53 -7.78
C MET A 227 16.62 6.53 -7.33
N LEU A 228 16.24 7.62 -6.68
CA LEU A 228 17.15 8.67 -6.20
C LEU A 228 18.06 8.20 -5.06
N SER A 229 17.65 7.23 -4.25
CA SER A 229 18.50 6.62 -3.22
C SER A 229 19.72 5.90 -3.80
N GLY A 230 19.62 5.45 -5.05
CA GLY A 230 20.64 4.62 -5.71
C GLY A 230 20.48 3.11 -5.49
N GLU A 231 19.53 2.67 -4.66
CA GLU A 231 19.24 1.23 -4.41
C GLU A 231 18.93 0.44 -5.70
N LYS A 232 18.43 1.12 -6.72
CA LYS A 232 18.09 0.52 -8.01
C LYS A 232 19.18 0.70 -9.09
N GLY A 233 20.38 1.08 -8.65
CA GLY A 233 21.57 1.28 -9.49
C GLY A 233 21.77 2.72 -9.97
N VAL A 234 23.02 3.02 -10.35
CA VAL A 234 23.46 4.38 -10.71
C VAL A 234 22.72 4.95 -11.93
N ASP A 235 22.37 4.10 -12.89
CA ASP A 235 21.69 4.56 -14.12
C ASP A 235 20.25 5.00 -13.83
N GLN A 236 19.53 4.28 -12.95
CA GLN A 236 18.20 4.69 -12.54
C GLN A 236 18.25 5.96 -11.69
N LYS A 237 19.28 6.14 -10.86
CA LYS A 237 19.48 7.38 -10.10
C LYS A 237 19.68 8.57 -11.04
N LYS A 238 20.61 8.46 -12.00
CA LYS A 238 20.85 9.51 -13.01
C LYS A 238 19.60 9.84 -13.83
N ALA A 239 18.82 8.84 -14.18
CA ALA A 239 17.54 9.04 -14.86
C ALA A 239 16.53 9.79 -13.99
N ALA A 240 16.41 9.41 -12.73
CA ALA A 240 15.50 10.05 -11.77
C ALA A 240 15.85 11.53 -11.51
N GLU A 241 17.13 11.90 -11.58
CA GLU A 241 17.62 13.28 -11.44
C GLU A 241 17.15 14.21 -12.58
N LYS A 242 16.73 13.64 -13.73
CA LYS A 242 16.19 14.38 -14.89
C LYS A 242 14.69 14.60 -14.85
N VAL A 243 14.02 14.05 -13.85
CA VAL A 243 12.56 14.02 -13.78
C VAL A 243 12.08 14.76 -12.53
N SER A 244 11.03 15.52 -12.67
CA SER A 244 10.32 16.12 -11.56
C SER A 244 8.94 15.45 -11.39
N MET A 245 8.24 15.75 -10.28
CA MET A 245 6.88 15.31 -10.09
C MET A 245 6.01 16.42 -9.54
N ILE A 246 4.72 16.38 -9.89
CA ILE A 246 3.71 17.29 -9.38
C ILE A 246 2.52 16.51 -8.85
N PHE A 247 1.94 17.01 -7.76
CA PHE A 247 0.71 16.48 -7.19
C PHE A 247 -0.48 17.08 -7.94
N PRO A 248 -1.27 16.30 -8.71
CA PRO A 248 -2.39 16.86 -9.47
C PRO A 248 -3.55 17.25 -8.56
N GLY A 249 -4.39 18.18 -9.04
CA GLY A 249 -5.63 18.57 -8.39
C GLY A 249 -5.48 19.48 -7.18
N GLN A 250 -4.36 20.19 -7.03
CA GLN A 250 -4.11 21.03 -5.85
C GLN A 250 -5.06 22.22 -5.73
N ALA A 251 -5.54 22.74 -6.85
CA ALA A 251 -6.55 23.81 -6.90
C ALA A 251 -7.99 23.27 -6.91
N ASP A 252 -8.19 21.94 -7.01
CA ASP A 252 -9.49 21.30 -7.18
C ASP A 252 -9.67 20.11 -6.21
N GLY A 253 -9.93 18.90 -6.69
CA GLY A 253 -10.29 17.72 -5.90
C GLY A 253 -9.18 17.10 -5.05
N GLY A 254 -7.91 17.47 -5.26
CA GLY A 254 -6.76 16.91 -4.57
C GLY A 254 -6.14 15.69 -5.27
N THR A 255 -5.02 15.25 -4.74
CA THR A 255 -4.25 14.12 -5.30
C THR A 255 -4.74 12.79 -4.73
N HIS A 256 -4.90 11.79 -5.59
CA HIS A 256 -5.24 10.42 -5.18
C HIS A 256 -4.21 9.83 -4.22
N ILE A 257 -4.71 9.36 -3.07
CA ILE A 257 -3.95 8.67 -2.03
C ILE A 257 -4.39 7.22 -1.97
N ASN A 258 -3.44 6.31 -1.92
CA ASN A 258 -3.67 4.91 -1.58
C ASN A 258 -2.80 4.49 -0.40
N ILE A 259 -3.06 3.33 0.19
CA ILE A 259 -2.40 2.88 1.42
C ILE A 259 -1.69 1.54 1.23
N SER A 260 -0.62 1.32 2.00
CA SER A 260 -0.28 0.00 2.50
C SER A 260 -1.12 -0.22 3.76
N GLY A 261 -1.74 -1.37 3.90
CA GLY A 261 -2.62 -1.61 5.05
C GLY A 261 -2.62 -3.06 5.50
N VAL A 262 -3.24 -3.27 6.66
CA VAL A 262 -3.28 -4.54 7.37
C VAL A 262 -4.66 -4.80 7.95
N GLY A 263 -5.10 -6.06 7.91
CA GLY A 263 -6.32 -6.52 8.60
C GLY A 263 -6.05 -7.80 9.37
N ILE A 264 -6.77 -7.98 10.48
CA ILE A 264 -6.74 -9.21 11.29
C ILE A 264 -7.73 -10.20 10.66
N LEU A 265 -7.27 -11.41 10.37
CA LEU A 265 -8.15 -12.42 9.78
C LEU A 265 -9.21 -12.89 10.79
N LYS A 266 -10.40 -13.20 10.28
CA LYS A 266 -11.57 -13.57 11.11
C LYS A 266 -11.28 -14.74 12.03
N ASN A 267 -10.56 -15.75 11.51
CA ASN A 267 -10.20 -16.96 12.21
C ASN A 267 -8.73 -16.98 12.67
N ALA A 268 -8.13 -15.81 12.85
CA ALA A 268 -6.75 -15.67 13.33
C ALA A 268 -6.52 -16.53 14.57
N PRO A 269 -5.53 -17.44 14.58
CA PRO A 269 -5.20 -18.23 15.76
C PRO A 269 -4.67 -17.37 16.93
N ASN A 270 -3.98 -16.26 16.62
CA ASN A 270 -3.34 -15.39 17.61
C ASN A 270 -3.82 -13.92 17.51
N PRO A 271 -5.14 -13.63 17.66
CA PRO A 271 -5.68 -12.31 17.35
C PRO A 271 -5.14 -11.20 18.27
N SER A 272 -4.87 -11.50 19.54
CA SER A 272 -4.30 -10.53 20.47
C SER A 272 -2.85 -10.17 20.12
N ASN A 273 -2.05 -11.12 19.61
CA ASN A 273 -0.70 -10.86 19.13
C ASN A 273 -0.73 -10.06 17.84
N ALA A 274 -1.69 -10.36 16.95
CA ALA A 274 -1.94 -9.62 15.72
C ALA A 274 -2.25 -8.14 16.01
N GLU A 275 -3.12 -7.87 17.00
CA GLU A 275 -3.45 -6.50 17.41
C GLU A 275 -2.24 -5.76 17.98
N LYS A 276 -1.45 -6.40 18.87
CA LYS A 276 -0.18 -5.85 19.38
C LYS A 276 0.81 -5.54 18.25
N PHE A 277 0.87 -6.39 17.22
CA PHE A 277 1.76 -6.16 16.09
C PHE A 277 1.30 -4.96 15.25
N ILE A 278 -0.02 -4.77 15.02
CA ILE A 278 -0.54 -3.57 14.34
C ILE A 278 -0.24 -2.31 15.18
N GLU A 279 -0.44 -2.34 16.49
CA GLU A 279 -0.07 -1.22 17.36
C GLU A 279 1.43 -0.86 17.27
N TYR A 280 2.28 -1.88 17.19
CA TYR A 280 3.71 -1.69 17.01
C TYR A 280 4.04 -1.06 15.64
N LEU A 281 3.40 -1.51 14.55
CA LEU A 281 3.56 -0.91 13.22
C LEU A 281 3.17 0.58 13.19
N LEU A 282 2.30 1.00 14.10
CA LEU A 282 1.84 2.39 14.23
C LEU A 282 2.66 3.21 15.24
N THR A 283 3.72 2.66 15.85
CA THR A 283 4.62 3.46 16.71
C THR A 283 5.43 4.45 15.87
N ASP A 284 5.84 5.57 16.46
CA ASP A 284 6.62 6.59 15.76
C ASP A 284 7.94 6.03 15.22
N LYS A 285 8.60 5.14 16.00
CA LYS A 285 9.83 4.45 15.57
C LYS A 285 9.60 3.70 14.26
N VAL A 286 8.55 2.87 14.18
CA VAL A 286 8.28 2.06 12.99
C VAL A 286 7.77 2.91 11.84
N GLN A 287 6.94 3.91 12.09
CA GLN A 287 6.50 4.84 11.06
C GLN A 287 7.68 5.60 10.43
N LYS A 288 8.63 6.04 11.25
CA LYS A 288 9.88 6.66 10.76
C LYS A 288 10.73 5.68 9.95
N HIS A 289 10.85 4.43 10.42
CA HIS A 289 11.55 3.37 9.68
C HIS A 289 10.92 3.13 8.30
N ILE A 290 9.58 2.99 8.25
CA ILE A 290 8.85 2.79 6.99
C ILE A 290 9.14 3.93 6.01
N VAL A 291 8.96 5.19 6.40
CA VAL A 291 9.12 6.31 5.48
C VAL A 291 10.56 6.48 4.99
N ASP A 292 11.55 6.18 5.83
CA ASP A 292 12.96 6.32 5.47
C ASP A 292 13.44 5.23 4.50
N ASN A 293 12.89 4.02 4.60
CA ASN A 293 13.37 2.85 3.84
C ASN A 293 12.46 2.47 2.67
N THR A 294 11.17 2.85 2.71
CA THR A 294 10.24 2.53 1.62
C THR A 294 9.86 3.74 0.78
N TYR A 295 10.20 4.95 1.23
CA TYR A 295 9.86 6.23 0.59
C TYR A 295 8.35 6.47 0.46
N GLU A 296 7.53 5.74 1.22
CA GLU A 296 6.10 5.98 1.37
C GLU A 296 5.87 7.17 2.33
N TYR A 297 4.68 7.76 2.30
CA TYR A 297 4.27 8.75 3.30
C TYR A 297 3.78 8.05 4.58
N PRO A 298 4.04 8.66 5.75
CA PRO A 298 3.57 8.10 7.02
C PRO A 298 2.04 8.14 7.11
N ILE A 299 1.45 7.21 7.85
CA ILE A 299 0.03 7.29 8.20
C ILE A 299 -0.21 8.37 9.26
N LYS A 300 0.75 8.59 10.14
CA LYS A 300 0.71 9.59 11.22
C LYS A 300 1.16 10.95 10.71
N SER A 301 0.33 11.97 10.85
CA SER A 301 0.55 13.30 10.28
C SER A 301 1.77 14.05 10.86
N HIS A 302 2.18 13.76 12.09
CA HIS A 302 3.34 14.41 12.73
C HIS A 302 4.70 13.80 12.34
N ILE A 303 4.70 12.64 11.68
CA ILE A 303 5.95 12.03 11.16
C ILE A 303 6.25 12.63 9.79
N MET A 304 7.46 13.11 9.61
CA MET A 304 7.91 13.65 8.32
C MET A 304 8.25 12.53 7.34
N PRO A 305 7.94 12.66 6.05
CA PRO A 305 8.40 11.73 5.03
C PRO A 305 9.92 11.76 4.92
N SER A 306 10.51 10.80 4.19
CA SER A 306 11.95 10.76 3.97
C SER A 306 12.48 12.06 3.34
N LYS A 307 13.72 12.42 3.63
CA LYS A 307 14.35 13.64 3.08
C LYS A 307 14.34 13.68 1.55
N ILE A 308 14.37 12.53 0.89
CA ILE A 308 14.31 12.43 -0.58
C ILE A 308 12.93 12.83 -1.07
N ILE A 309 11.87 12.28 -0.50
CA ILE A 309 10.49 12.57 -0.89
C ILE A 309 10.06 13.97 -0.47
N ALA A 310 10.51 14.45 0.67
CA ALA A 310 10.19 15.79 1.17
C ALA A 310 10.62 16.92 0.22
N LYS A 311 11.62 16.69 -0.65
CA LYS A 311 12.05 17.66 -1.69
C LYS A 311 10.95 17.97 -2.70
N PHE A 312 10.01 17.06 -2.92
CA PHE A 312 8.93 17.22 -3.89
C PHE A 312 7.64 17.77 -3.26
N GLY A 313 7.56 17.82 -1.94
CA GLY A 313 6.41 18.34 -1.20
C GLY A 313 6.01 17.44 -0.04
N THR A 314 5.66 18.08 1.06
CA THR A 314 5.20 17.40 2.29
C THR A 314 3.77 17.75 2.65
N ASN A 315 3.30 18.90 2.15
CA ASN A 315 1.97 19.42 2.39
C ASN A 315 1.27 19.63 1.04
N PHE A 316 0.42 18.68 0.68
CA PHE A 316 -0.39 18.72 -0.54
C PHE A 316 -1.81 18.27 -0.23
N LYS A 317 -2.77 18.84 -0.98
CA LYS A 317 -4.17 18.46 -0.87
C LYS A 317 -4.36 17.05 -1.38
N THR A 318 -4.94 16.20 -0.55
CA THR A 318 -5.35 14.84 -0.92
C THR A 318 -6.81 14.82 -1.34
N ASP A 319 -7.19 13.86 -2.18
CA ASP A 319 -8.60 13.63 -2.48
C ASP A 319 -9.35 13.15 -1.21
N GLU A 320 -10.65 13.38 -1.19
CA GLU A 320 -11.52 12.99 -0.06
C GLU A 320 -12.06 11.56 -0.20
N THR A 321 -11.56 10.79 -1.17
CA THR A 321 -12.04 9.44 -1.43
C THR A 321 -11.59 8.49 -0.33
N TYR A 322 -12.53 7.73 0.22
CA TYR A 322 -12.21 6.69 1.17
C TYR A 322 -11.47 5.53 0.49
N ALA A 323 -10.46 4.99 1.15
CA ALA A 323 -9.68 3.87 0.62
C ALA A 323 -10.54 2.63 0.30
N SER A 324 -11.67 2.46 1.00
CA SER A 324 -12.66 1.40 0.71
C SER A 324 -13.34 1.53 -0.65
N ASP A 325 -13.45 2.75 -1.20
CA ASP A 325 -14.09 3.00 -2.50
C ASP A 325 -13.27 2.43 -3.65
N PHE A 326 -11.95 2.31 -3.50
CA PHE A 326 -11.09 1.71 -4.53
C PHE A 326 -11.50 0.27 -4.83
N GLY A 327 -11.89 -0.47 -3.79
CA GLY A 327 -12.40 -1.81 -3.97
C GLY A 327 -13.85 -1.86 -4.43
N LYS A 328 -14.71 -1.00 -3.87
CA LYS A 328 -16.13 -0.88 -4.22
C LYS A 328 -16.33 -0.64 -5.72
N TYR A 329 -15.56 0.27 -6.30
CA TYR A 329 -15.64 0.61 -7.71
C TYR A 329 -14.65 -0.17 -8.60
N ASN A 330 -13.82 -1.09 -8.06
CA ASN A 330 -12.78 -1.79 -8.82
C ASN A 330 -13.32 -2.52 -10.07
N SER A 331 -14.43 -3.24 -9.94
CA SER A 331 -15.02 -3.98 -11.08
C SER A 331 -15.48 -3.05 -12.18
N GLU A 332 -16.08 -1.89 -11.85
CA GLU A 332 -16.47 -0.90 -12.85
C GLU A 332 -15.26 -0.20 -13.46
N ALA A 333 -14.25 0.12 -12.65
CA ALA A 333 -12.99 0.69 -13.15
C ALA A 333 -12.34 -0.21 -14.20
N VAL A 334 -12.28 -1.52 -13.96
CA VAL A 334 -11.72 -2.49 -14.92
C VAL A 334 -12.54 -2.51 -16.22
N ARG A 335 -13.88 -2.60 -16.14
CA ARG A 335 -14.76 -2.57 -17.32
C ARG A 335 -14.64 -1.26 -18.11
N LEU A 336 -14.57 -0.14 -17.42
CA LEU A 336 -14.42 1.18 -18.00
C LEU A 336 -13.08 1.32 -18.73
N MET A 337 -12.00 0.87 -18.12
CA MET A 337 -10.66 0.87 -18.75
C MET A 337 -10.65 0.00 -20.00
N ASP A 338 -11.29 -1.17 -19.97
CA ASP A 338 -11.40 -2.06 -21.14
C ASP A 338 -12.19 -1.40 -22.27
N ARG A 339 -13.37 -0.80 -22.00
CA ARG A 339 -14.17 -0.03 -22.97
C ARG A 339 -13.40 1.16 -23.54
N ALA A 340 -12.52 1.77 -22.76
CA ALA A 340 -11.65 2.86 -23.23
C ALA A 340 -10.49 2.38 -24.11
N GLY A 341 -10.20 1.08 -24.15
CA GLY A 341 -9.05 0.51 -24.85
C GLY A 341 -7.73 0.62 -24.09
N TRP A 342 -7.77 0.87 -22.80
CA TRP A 342 -6.58 0.87 -21.93
C TRP A 342 -6.21 -0.58 -21.60
N ARG A 343 -5.14 -1.10 -22.23
CA ARG A 343 -4.71 -2.51 -22.11
C ARG A 343 -3.27 -2.65 -21.66
#